data_0cb1ea14d69ac481b5eb411ead74a420
#
_entry.id   0cb1ea14d69ac481b5eb411ead74a420
#
_cell.length_a   1.000
_cell.length_b   1.000
_cell.length_c   1.000
_cell.angle_alpha   90.00
_cell.angle_beta   90.00
_cell.angle_gamma   90.00
#
_symmetry.space_group_name_H-M   'P 1'
#
loop_
_entity.id
_entity.type
_entity.pdbx_description
1 polymer ?
#
loop_
_entity_poly.entity_id
_entity_poly.type
_entity_poly.pdbx_seq_one_letter_code
_entity_poly.pdbx_strand_id
1 'polypeptide(L)'
;MTALARRAATVALVAALTACSGTATTPETSKAPSNLPPPLVPAMALPDNAVDNAVAKLDGIADELMKSSGIPGMAVAVVHGGKTIYAKGFGIKDVNRPADDPANKVDPGTVFQLASVSKPIGATVVAHQVGQKAISWNTPVVDKLPWFALSDPAVTPMVAVGDLYSHRSGLPDHAGDKLEDLGYDRRYILERLRQLPLDPFRISYAYTNFGLTAAAEAVAAAAGKPWEDLSEQVLYHPLGMTSTSSRFADFEARPDKALGHIRIDGKYQPLYKRDPDPEAPAGGVSSSVDDLTHWLAMVLANGSYNGQQIVAPDALLPALTPQIVSSPASEPAMRSGFYGFGFNVGTTSAARTQLSHSGAFELGAGTNFVIIPSADVAIVALTNATPSGIPETLTAEFADLVQFGEVREDWRKLYGDAFADMDKPEGSLVGQKPPASPAPAKPPAAYVGTYRNDYWGAATVAEKDGKLSVALGPRPDIFELTHWDGDVFTFSFVTENAPPGTISTARFDGDKLTLEYFDDDKMGTFTR
;
A
#
# COMPACT_ATOMS: atom_id res chain seq x y z
N MET A 1 -5.50 4.89 -31.99
CA MET A 1 -4.92 6.04 -31.30
C MET A 1 -5.76 6.31 -30.08
N THR A 2 -5.67 5.53 -29.05
CA THR A 2 -6.21 5.78 -27.72
C THR A 2 -5.27 5.09 -26.77
N ALA A 3 -4.41 5.88 -26.13
CA ALA A 3 -3.63 5.42 -25.00
C ALA A 3 -4.63 5.04 -23.89
N LEU A 4 -4.70 3.77 -23.53
CA LEU A 4 -5.32 3.34 -22.29
C LEU A 4 -4.44 3.90 -21.17
N ALA A 5 -4.91 4.98 -20.55
CA ALA A 5 -4.34 5.44 -19.30
C ALA A 5 -4.63 4.35 -18.25
N ARG A 6 -3.62 3.60 -17.86
CA ARG A 6 -3.64 2.77 -16.67
C ARG A 6 -3.84 3.70 -15.49
N ARG A 7 -4.98 3.60 -14.85
CA ARG A 7 -5.25 4.24 -13.57
C ARG A 7 -4.86 3.24 -12.49
N ALA A 8 -3.66 3.35 -11.98
CA ALA A 8 -3.37 2.79 -10.68
C ALA A 8 -4.36 3.40 -9.69
N ALA A 9 -5.09 2.56 -9.00
CA ALA A 9 -6.04 2.99 -8.00
C ALA A 9 -5.29 3.48 -6.77
N THR A 10 -4.77 4.70 -6.83
CA THR A 10 -4.44 5.41 -5.60
C THR A 10 -5.77 5.68 -4.93
N VAL A 11 -6.11 4.91 -3.90
CA VAL A 11 -7.33 5.08 -3.12
C VAL A 11 -7.19 6.35 -2.28
N ALA A 12 -7.30 7.49 -2.93
CA ALA A 12 -7.63 8.76 -2.31
C ALA A 12 -9.13 8.97 -2.55
N LEU A 13 -9.97 8.41 -1.66
CA LEU A 13 -11.41 8.51 -1.78
C LEU A 13 -11.84 9.96 -1.61
N VAL A 14 -12.32 10.54 -2.67
CA VAL A 14 -13.00 11.83 -2.68
C VAL A 14 -14.49 11.55 -2.60
N ALA A 15 -15.12 11.92 -1.48
CA ALA A 15 -16.56 11.87 -1.35
C ALA A 15 -17.22 12.84 -2.32
N ALA A 16 -17.93 12.32 -3.33
CA ALA A 16 -18.81 13.12 -4.18
C ALA A 16 -20.14 13.35 -3.44
N LEU A 17 -20.46 14.60 -3.15
CA LEU A 17 -21.71 15.01 -2.52
C LEU A 17 -22.81 15.17 -3.57
N THR A 18 -23.83 14.31 -3.51
CA THR A 18 -25.13 14.58 -4.13
C THR A 18 -26.04 15.20 -3.07
N ALA A 19 -26.43 16.45 -3.27
CA ALA A 19 -27.32 17.17 -2.36
C ALA A 19 -28.76 16.68 -2.50
N CYS A 20 -29.35 16.15 -1.43
CA CYS A 20 -30.81 16.02 -1.28
C CYS A 20 -31.31 16.98 -0.21
N SER A 21 -32.23 17.84 -0.60
CA SER A 21 -32.92 18.82 0.22
C SER A 21 -33.91 18.16 1.19
N GLY A 22 -33.80 18.46 2.47
CA GLY A 22 -34.76 18.02 3.49
C GLY A 22 -34.79 18.92 4.72
N THR A 23 -35.85 19.71 4.83
CA THR A 23 -36.55 20.29 6.00
C THR A 23 -35.80 20.74 7.26
N ALA A 24 -36.15 21.94 7.65
CA ALA A 24 -35.73 22.77 8.77
C ALA A 24 -35.61 22.06 10.12
N THR A 25 -34.47 22.23 10.75
CA THR A 25 -34.21 21.92 12.15
C THR A 25 -34.15 23.18 13.02
N THR A 26 -34.63 23.04 14.23
CA THR A 26 -34.65 24.01 15.32
C THR A 26 -33.30 24.70 15.55
N PRO A 27 -33.29 25.97 16.03
CA PRO A 27 -32.02 26.70 16.23
C PRO A 27 -31.22 26.10 17.39
N GLU A 28 -30.01 25.66 17.07
CA GLU A 28 -28.99 25.33 18.06
C GLU A 28 -28.63 26.55 18.90
N THR A 29 -28.58 26.38 20.19
CA THR A 29 -28.04 27.37 21.12
C THR A 29 -26.59 27.68 20.74
N SER A 30 -26.32 28.93 20.35
CA SER A 30 -24.97 29.35 19.96
C SER A 30 -24.00 29.17 21.16
N LYS A 31 -23.07 28.22 21.02
CA LYS A 31 -21.91 28.14 21.92
C LYS A 31 -21.10 29.45 21.86
N ALA A 32 -20.50 29.84 22.96
CA ALA A 32 -19.62 31.02 23.02
C ALA A 32 -18.55 30.92 21.92
N PRO A 33 -18.12 32.07 21.33
CA PRO A 33 -17.10 32.08 20.29
C PRO A 33 -15.82 31.36 20.78
N SER A 34 -15.24 30.54 19.91
CA SER A 34 -13.97 29.89 20.17
C SER A 34 -12.83 30.93 20.17
N ASN A 35 -11.92 30.87 21.12
CA ASN A 35 -10.68 31.67 21.13
C ASN A 35 -9.55 30.99 20.35
N LEU A 36 -9.80 29.86 19.72
CA LEU A 36 -8.83 29.16 18.90
C LEU A 36 -8.68 29.83 17.52
N PRO A 37 -7.49 29.79 16.91
CA PRO A 37 -7.32 30.20 15.50
C PRO A 37 -8.24 29.40 14.58
N PRO A 38 -8.83 30.03 13.52
CA PRO A 38 -9.78 29.38 12.63
C PRO A 38 -9.33 28.01 12.08
N PRO A 39 -8.05 27.76 11.74
CA PRO A 39 -7.61 26.46 11.28
C PRO A 39 -7.70 25.33 12.33
N LEU A 40 -7.83 25.66 13.59
CA LEU A 40 -8.00 24.69 14.69
C LEU A 40 -9.46 24.49 15.10
N VAL A 41 -10.39 25.28 14.52
CA VAL A 41 -11.81 25.20 14.87
C VAL A 41 -12.52 24.22 13.91
N PRO A 42 -13.02 23.08 14.41
CA PRO A 42 -13.83 22.19 13.59
C PRO A 42 -15.19 22.83 13.26
N ALA A 43 -15.80 22.46 12.15
CA ALA A 43 -17.13 22.94 11.75
C ALA A 43 -18.23 22.47 12.71
N MET A 44 -18.02 21.35 13.40
CA MET A 44 -18.97 20.75 14.34
C MET A 44 -18.26 20.29 15.61
N ALA A 45 -18.93 20.44 16.76
CA ALA A 45 -18.49 19.81 18.00
C ALA A 45 -18.67 18.28 17.91
N LEU A 46 -17.89 17.54 18.69
CA LEU A 46 -18.14 16.11 18.85
C LEU A 46 -19.44 15.90 19.63
N PRO A 47 -20.20 14.82 19.33
CA PRO A 47 -21.29 14.37 20.19
C PRO A 47 -20.81 14.08 21.62
N ASP A 48 -21.73 14.09 22.58
CA ASP A 48 -21.41 13.66 23.94
C ASP A 48 -21.01 12.17 23.97
N ASN A 49 -19.94 11.83 24.69
CA ASN A 49 -19.38 10.48 24.74
C ASN A 49 -19.09 9.86 23.36
N ALA A 50 -18.68 10.70 22.40
CA ALA A 50 -18.53 10.35 20.99
C ALA A 50 -17.73 9.07 20.77
N VAL A 51 -16.55 8.97 21.40
CA VAL A 51 -15.63 7.83 21.22
C VAL A 51 -16.20 6.57 21.86
N ASP A 52 -16.72 6.64 23.08
CA ASP A 52 -17.29 5.47 23.76
C ASP A 52 -18.52 4.93 23.02
N ASN A 53 -19.37 5.81 22.51
CA ASN A 53 -20.55 5.43 21.71
C ASN A 53 -20.17 4.79 20.38
N ALA A 54 -19.09 5.25 19.73
CA ALA A 54 -18.57 4.66 18.51
C ALA A 54 -17.97 3.28 18.78
N VAL A 55 -17.14 3.14 19.82
CA VAL A 55 -16.55 1.86 20.23
C VAL A 55 -17.63 0.81 20.55
N ALA A 56 -18.70 1.19 21.22
CA ALA A 56 -19.81 0.27 21.54
C ALA A 56 -20.50 -0.33 20.30
N LYS A 57 -20.31 0.25 19.10
CA LYS A 57 -20.88 -0.26 17.84
C LYS A 57 -19.91 -1.12 17.04
N LEU A 58 -18.60 -1.14 17.37
CA LEU A 58 -17.56 -1.78 16.55
C LEU A 58 -17.78 -3.28 16.38
N ASP A 59 -18.20 -4.01 17.42
CA ASP A 59 -18.45 -5.45 17.33
C ASP A 59 -19.50 -5.75 16.25
N GLY A 60 -20.61 -4.99 16.25
CA GLY A 60 -21.67 -5.17 15.28
C GLY A 60 -21.22 -4.84 13.85
N ILE A 61 -20.47 -3.75 13.66
CA ILE A 61 -19.92 -3.35 12.35
C ILE A 61 -18.96 -4.43 11.83
N ALA A 62 -18.02 -4.88 12.67
CA ALA A 62 -17.06 -5.90 12.30
C ALA A 62 -17.72 -7.23 11.93
N ASP A 63 -18.68 -7.70 12.72
CA ASP A 63 -19.43 -8.94 12.45
C ASP A 63 -20.21 -8.86 11.13
N GLU A 64 -20.84 -7.72 10.84
CA GLU A 64 -21.57 -7.50 9.58
C GLU A 64 -20.62 -7.49 8.39
N LEU A 65 -19.49 -6.79 8.48
CA LEU A 65 -18.48 -6.72 7.42
C LEU A 65 -17.84 -8.09 7.16
N MET A 66 -17.47 -8.83 8.21
CA MET A 66 -16.97 -10.20 8.10
C MET A 66 -17.98 -11.12 7.42
N LYS A 67 -19.24 -11.04 7.81
CA LYS A 67 -20.31 -11.87 7.23
C LYS A 67 -20.60 -11.53 5.78
N SER A 68 -20.62 -10.27 5.40
CA SER A 68 -20.94 -9.83 4.03
C SER A 68 -19.81 -10.08 3.05
N SER A 69 -18.55 -9.91 3.46
CA SER A 69 -17.36 -10.09 2.62
C SER A 69 -16.85 -11.54 2.59
N GLY A 70 -17.07 -12.27 3.68
CA GLY A 70 -16.54 -13.63 3.87
C GLY A 70 -15.01 -13.66 4.09
N ILE A 71 -14.36 -12.52 4.41
CA ILE A 71 -12.93 -12.52 4.72
C ILE A 71 -12.61 -13.43 5.90
N PRO A 72 -11.45 -14.15 5.90
CA PRO A 72 -11.17 -15.16 6.93
C PRO A 72 -10.96 -14.56 8.32
N GLY A 73 -10.20 -13.49 8.44
CA GLY A 73 -9.84 -12.92 9.73
C GLY A 73 -9.63 -11.41 9.68
N MET A 74 -9.88 -10.77 10.81
CA MET A 74 -9.68 -9.33 11.01
C MET A 74 -9.28 -9.07 12.46
N ALA A 75 -8.41 -8.06 12.67
CA ALA A 75 -8.13 -7.50 13.99
C ALA A 75 -8.36 -5.98 13.97
N VAL A 76 -8.94 -5.44 15.04
CA VAL A 76 -9.28 -4.01 15.16
C VAL A 76 -8.84 -3.49 16.52
N ALA A 77 -8.26 -2.28 16.55
CA ALA A 77 -7.97 -1.61 17.83
C ALA A 77 -8.22 -0.10 17.74
N VAL A 78 -8.56 0.50 18.88
CA VAL A 78 -8.81 1.94 19.05
C VAL A 78 -7.97 2.50 20.17
N VAL A 79 -7.36 3.65 19.90
CA VAL A 79 -6.60 4.47 20.86
C VAL A 79 -7.36 5.77 21.14
N HIS A 80 -7.52 6.13 22.41
CA HIS A 80 -8.07 7.41 22.85
C HIS A 80 -7.45 7.80 24.18
N GLY A 81 -7.17 9.09 24.40
CA GLY A 81 -6.54 9.57 25.63
C GLY A 81 -5.18 8.93 25.91
N GLY A 82 -4.41 8.61 24.86
CA GLY A 82 -3.11 7.95 24.95
C GLY A 82 -3.17 6.48 25.39
N LYS A 83 -4.34 5.83 25.36
CA LYS A 83 -4.55 4.45 25.80
C LYS A 83 -5.30 3.64 24.75
N THR A 84 -4.99 2.36 24.68
CA THR A 84 -5.82 1.38 23.98
C THR A 84 -7.13 1.22 24.75
N ILE A 85 -8.25 1.57 24.15
CA ILE A 85 -9.59 1.46 24.76
C ILE A 85 -10.42 0.31 24.17
N TYR A 86 -9.95 -0.22 23.04
CA TYR A 86 -10.55 -1.38 22.37
C TYR A 86 -9.46 -2.12 21.58
N ALA A 87 -9.44 -3.46 21.69
CA ALA A 87 -8.64 -4.33 20.85
C ALA A 87 -9.32 -5.69 20.76
N LYS A 88 -9.59 -6.18 19.53
CA LYS A 88 -10.32 -7.44 19.33
C LYS A 88 -9.95 -8.08 17.99
N GLY A 89 -9.87 -9.43 18.00
CA GLY A 89 -9.76 -10.27 16.82
C GLY A 89 -11.11 -10.88 16.43
N PHE A 90 -11.29 -11.11 15.14
CA PHE A 90 -12.46 -11.71 14.52
C PHE A 90 -12.03 -12.78 13.53
N GLY A 91 -12.77 -13.90 13.44
CA GLY A 91 -12.50 -14.94 12.45
C GLY A 91 -11.26 -15.77 12.76
N ILE A 92 -10.55 -16.18 11.70
CA ILE A 92 -9.48 -17.19 11.75
C ILE A 92 -8.23 -16.76 10.97
N LYS A 93 -7.09 -17.35 11.35
CA LYS A 93 -5.77 -17.09 10.76
C LYS A 93 -5.53 -17.86 9.46
N ASP A 94 -6.13 -19.05 9.33
CA ASP A 94 -5.93 -19.98 8.21
C ASP A 94 -7.19 -20.80 7.95
N VAL A 95 -7.76 -20.68 6.74
CA VAL A 95 -8.98 -21.43 6.34
C VAL A 95 -8.75 -22.94 6.19
N ASN A 96 -7.51 -23.41 6.11
CA ASN A 96 -7.16 -24.82 6.04
C ASN A 96 -7.14 -25.51 7.41
N ARG A 97 -7.28 -24.75 8.50
CA ARG A 97 -7.37 -25.26 9.87
C ARG A 97 -8.81 -25.20 10.37
N PRO A 98 -9.22 -26.06 11.33
CA PRO A 98 -10.56 -26.01 11.91
C PRO A 98 -10.88 -24.62 12.46
N ALA A 99 -12.05 -24.11 12.12
CA ALA A 99 -12.48 -22.78 12.54
C ALA A 99 -12.79 -22.70 14.05
N ASP A 100 -13.03 -23.79 14.71
CA ASP A 100 -13.25 -23.92 16.15
C ASP A 100 -11.96 -24.18 16.95
N ASP A 101 -10.80 -24.39 16.28
CA ASP A 101 -9.49 -24.49 16.93
C ASP A 101 -9.14 -23.13 17.58
N PRO A 102 -9.01 -23.04 18.92
CA PRO A 102 -8.63 -21.80 19.60
C PRO A 102 -7.29 -21.21 19.09
N ALA A 103 -6.35 -22.07 18.69
CA ALA A 103 -5.05 -21.63 18.15
C ALA A 103 -5.15 -21.06 16.73
N ASN A 104 -6.30 -21.24 16.05
CA ASN A 104 -6.58 -20.66 14.73
C ASN A 104 -7.39 -19.35 14.79
N LYS A 105 -7.88 -18.95 15.96
CA LYS A 105 -8.62 -17.69 16.12
C LYS A 105 -7.68 -16.50 16.04
N VAL A 106 -8.15 -15.46 15.35
CA VAL A 106 -7.49 -14.14 15.38
C VAL A 106 -7.73 -13.51 16.75
N ASP A 107 -6.69 -12.97 17.35
CA ASP A 107 -6.73 -12.17 18.56
C ASP A 107 -5.92 -10.87 18.39
N PRO A 108 -5.92 -9.93 19.37
CA PRO A 108 -5.20 -8.67 19.23
C PRO A 108 -3.68 -8.80 19.07
N GLY A 109 -3.08 -9.90 19.54
CA GLY A 109 -1.65 -10.22 19.41
C GLY A 109 -1.28 -10.88 18.08
N THR A 110 -2.26 -11.36 17.31
CA THR A 110 -2.03 -12.00 16.01
C THR A 110 -1.33 -11.05 15.05
N VAL A 111 -0.21 -11.51 14.45
CA VAL A 111 0.61 -10.72 13.53
C VAL A 111 0.09 -10.81 12.11
N PHE A 112 -0.09 -9.67 11.47
CA PHE A 112 -0.46 -9.48 10.07
C PHE A 112 0.66 -8.80 9.29
N GLN A 113 0.78 -9.05 8.00
CA GLN A 113 1.53 -8.18 7.11
C GLN A 113 0.77 -6.87 6.92
N LEU A 114 1.47 -5.74 7.02
CA LEU A 114 0.83 -4.41 7.02
C LEU A 114 0.76 -3.78 5.63
N ALA A 115 1.49 -4.33 4.66
CA ALA A 115 1.63 -3.73 3.35
C ALA A 115 1.98 -2.24 3.48
N SER A 116 1.34 -1.35 2.73
CA SER A 116 1.69 0.07 2.67
C SER A 116 1.47 0.87 3.96
N VAL A 117 0.83 0.33 5.01
CA VAL A 117 0.87 0.93 6.34
C VAL A 117 2.32 0.96 6.90
N SER A 118 3.24 0.22 6.29
CA SER A 118 4.69 0.35 6.53
C SER A 118 5.24 1.75 6.25
N LYS A 119 4.68 2.49 5.28
CA LYS A 119 5.17 3.82 4.88
C LYS A 119 5.07 4.87 5.98
N PRO A 120 3.91 5.07 6.63
CA PRO A 120 3.82 6.00 7.76
C PRO A 120 4.65 5.56 8.97
N ILE A 121 4.76 4.26 9.24
CA ILE A 121 5.65 3.72 10.27
C ILE A 121 7.10 4.07 9.93
N GLY A 122 7.52 3.80 8.69
CA GLY A 122 8.85 4.17 8.19
C GLY A 122 9.11 5.68 8.22
N ALA A 123 8.11 6.51 7.94
CA ALA A 123 8.23 7.96 8.06
C ALA A 123 8.54 8.41 9.50
N THR A 124 8.02 7.71 10.52
CA THR A 124 8.37 8.00 11.91
C THR A 124 9.80 7.60 12.26
N VAL A 125 10.34 6.53 11.63
CA VAL A 125 11.79 6.18 11.72
C VAL A 125 12.65 7.28 11.11
N VAL A 126 12.29 7.77 9.92
CA VAL A 126 12.99 8.89 9.28
C VAL A 126 12.90 10.15 10.14
N ALA A 127 11.71 10.50 10.63
CA ALA A 127 11.53 11.65 11.51
C ALA A 127 12.37 11.56 12.79
N HIS A 128 12.54 10.36 13.37
CA HIS A 128 13.48 10.15 14.47
C HIS A 128 14.90 10.53 14.06
N GLN A 129 15.40 10.05 12.91
CA GLN A 129 16.75 10.37 12.42
C GLN A 129 16.92 11.85 12.07
N VAL A 130 15.86 12.52 11.59
CA VAL A 130 15.83 13.97 11.37
C VAL A 130 15.94 14.71 12.70
N GLY A 131 15.21 14.30 13.73
CA GLY A 131 15.29 14.86 15.08
C GLY A 131 16.68 14.69 15.72
N GLN A 132 17.37 13.58 15.43
CA GLN A 132 18.75 13.33 15.83
C GLN A 132 19.78 14.08 14.96
N LYS A 133 19.35 14.81 13.91
CA LYS A 133 20.21 15.53 12.95
C LYS A 133 21.18 14.62 12.18
N ALA A 134 20.90 13.33 12.08
CA ALA A 134 21.66 12.39 11.25
C ALA A 134 21.41 12.61 9.75
N ILE A 135 20.20 13.09 9.43
CA ILE A 135 19.74 13.42 8.08
C ILE A 135 18.69 14.55 8.17
N SER A 136 18.24 15.08 7.04
CA SER A 136 17.13 16.02 6.91
C SER A 136 16.16 15.52 5.85
N TRP A 137 14.88 15.86 5.96
CA TRP A 137 13.90 15.65 4.89
C TRP A 137 14.35 16.25 3.55
N ASN A 138 15.17 17.31 3.58
CA ASN A 138 15.71 17.98 2.40
C ASN A 138 17.09 17.47 1.96
N THR A 139 17.63 16.43 2.61
CA THR A 139 18.93 15.87 2.20
C THR A 139 18.79 15.19 0.84
N PRO A 140 19.61 15.55 -0.16
CA PRO A 140 19.65 14.84 -1.44
C PRO A 140 20.03 13.38 -1.24
N VAL A 141 19.30 12.47 -1.89
CA VAL A 141 19.55 11.03 -1.77
C VAL A 141 20.95 10.65 -2.21
N VAL A 142 21.47 11.30 -3.24
CA VAL A 142 22.83 11.07 -3.78
C VAL A 142 23.94 11.37 -2.77
N ASP A 143 23.71 12.21 -1.77
CA ASP A 143 24.69 12.51 -0.73
C ASP A 143 24.98 11.29 0.17
N LYS A 144 24.02 10.36 0.26
CA LYS A 144 24.11 9.13 1.05
C LYS A 144 24.23 7.88 0.18
N LEU A 145 23.67 7.92 -1.02
CA LEU A 145 23.72 6.85 -2.01
C LEU A 145 24.33 7.38 -3.31
N PRO A 146 25.67 7.51 -3.44
CA PRO A 146 26.32 8.08 -4.62
C PRO A 146 26.05 7.35 -5.94
N TRP A 147 25.56 6.13 -5.84
CA TRP A 147 25.17 5.29 -6.98
C TRP A 147 23.73 5.53 -7.45
N PHE A 148 22.87 6.17 -6.62
CA PHE A 148 21.49 6.46 -6.97
C PHE A 148 21.43 7.46 -8.13
N ALA A 149 20.58 7.20 -9.10
CA ALA A 149 20.31 8.12 -10.20
C ALA A 149 18.88 7.92 -10.71
N LEU A 150 18.32 8.98 -11.26
CA LEU A 150 17.15 8.96 -12.13
C LEU A 150 17.57 9.22 -13.57
N SER A 151 16.66 9.05 -14.53
CA SER A 151 16.99 9.21 -15.96
C SER A 151 17.41 10.63 -16.35
N ASP A 152 16.93 11.65 -15.63
CA ASP A 152 17.36 13.02 -15.82
C ASP A 152 18.53 13.37 -14.87
N PRO A 153 19.75 13.63 -15.41
CA PRO A 153 20.91 14.00 -14.62
C PRO A 153 20.79 15.37 -13.94
N ALA A 154 19.87 16.24 -14.37
CA ALA A 154 19.60 17.51 -13.71
C ALA A 154 18.69 17.33 -12.50
N VAL A 155 17.76 16.37 -12.53
CA VAL A 155 16.85 16.06 -11.43
C VAL A 155 17.55 15.25 -10.35
N THR A 156 18.37 14.26 -10.73
CA THR A 156 19.05 13.33 -9.80
C THR A 156 19.66 14.01 -8.55
N PRO A 157 20.49 15.08 -8.66
CA PRO A 157 21.08 15.72 -7.48
C PRO A 157 20.11 16.54 -6.64
N MET A 158 18.90 16.79 -7.14
CA MET A 158 17.88 17.58 -6.44
C MET A 158 16.89 16.75 -5.64
N VAL A 159 16.81 15.42 -5.93
CA VAL A 159 15.85 14.53 -5.28
C VAL A 159 16.23 14.33 -3.83
N ALA A 160 15.39 14.83 -2.93
CA ALA A 160 15.56 14.72 -1.49
C ALA A 160 14.77 13.54 -0.90
N VAL A 161 15.12 13.15 0.33
CA VAL A 161 14.41 12.13 1.10
C VAL A 161 12.90 12.42 1.12
N GLY A 162 12.50 13.67 1.41
CA GLY A 162 11.09 14.07 1.45
C GLY A 162 10.39 14.01 0.09
N ASP A 163 11.10 14.23 -1.02
CA ASP A 163 10.49 14.14 -2.35
C ASP A 163 10.05 12.70 -2.67
N LEU A 164 10.83 11.70 -2.25
CA LEU A 164 10.50 10.28 -2.41
C LEU A 164 9.43 9.83 -1.40
N TYR A 165 9.49 10.29 -0.15
CA TYR A 165 8.46 9.99 0.85
C TYR A 165 7.11 10.67 0.58
N SER A 166 7.06 11.69 -0.26
CA SER A 166 5.82 12.33 -0.72
C SER A 166 5.44 11.97 -2.15
N HIS A 167 6.13 11.01 -2.77
CA HIS A 167 5.82 10.52 -4.12
C HIS A 167 5.81 11.62 -5.20
N ARG A 168 6.72 12.61 -5.09
CA ARG A 168 6.84 13.74 -6.03
C ARG A 168 8.20 13.81 -6.72
N SER A 169 8.89 12.67 -6.81
CA SER A 169 10.22 12.57 -7.42
C SER A 169 10.21 12.64 -8.95
N GLY A 170 9.04 12.46 -9.57
CA GLY A 170 8.89 12.30 -11.02
C GLY A 170 9.00 10.86 -11.51
N LEU A 171 9.34 9.88 -10.65
CA LEU A 171 9.24 8.46 -11.02
C LEU A 171 7.80 8.13 -11.41
N PRO A 172 7.57 7.28 -12.42
CA PRO A 172 6.23 6.83 -12.77
C PRO A 172 5.61 6.00 -11.64
N ASP A 173 4.29 5.91 -11.67
CA ASP A 173 3.52 5.16 -10.70
C ASP A 173 3.97 3.68 -10.66
N HIS A 174 4.11 3.12 -9.45
CA HIS A 174 4.57 1.74 -9.24
C HIS A 174 5.93 1.37 -9.87
N ALA A 175 6.82 2.35 -10.03
CA ALA A 175 8.16 2.18 -10.59
C ALA A 175 8.94 1.08 -9.87
N GLY A 176 9.27 -0.01 -10.55
CA GLY A 176 10.08 -1.12 -10.02
C GLY A 176 9.30 -2.31 -9.48
N ASP A 177 8.01 -2.19 -9.18
CA ASP A 177 7.21 -3.22 -8.51
C ASP A 177 7.20 -4.57 -9.26
N LYS A 178 7.07 -4.57 -10.59
CA LYS A 178 7.14 -5.79 -11.40
C LYS A 178 8.53 -6.44 -11.44
N LEU A 179 9.60 -5.71 -11.16
CA LEU A 179 10.94 -6.30 -10.98
C LEU A 179 11.02 -7.13 -9.69
N GLU A 180 10.34 -6.69 -8.62
CA GLU A 180 10.21 -7.47 -7.39
C GLU A 180 9.46 -8.77 -7.64
N ASP A 181 8.36 -8.74 -8.40
CA ASP A 181 7.62 -9.93 -8.80
C ASP A 181 8.51 -10.95 -9.53
N LEU A 182 9.46 -10.49 -10.32
CA LEU A 182 10.46 -11.35 -10.97
C LEU A 182 11.56 -11.87 -10.01
N GLY A 183 11.58 -11.40 -8.77
CA GLY A 183 12.49 -11.87 -7.72
C GLY A 183 13.83 -11.15 -7.65
N TYR A 184 13.94 -9.96 -8.24
CA TYR A 184 15.14 -9.14 -8.09
C TYR A 184 15.25 -8.55 -6.68
N ASP A 185 16.47 -8.37 -6.22
CA ASP A 185 16.74 -7.76 -4.92
C ASP A 185 16.58 -6.23 -4.94
N ARG A 186 16.49 -5.64 -3.76
CA ARG A 186 16.35 -4.20 -3.53
C ARG A 186 17.36 -3.39 -4.33
N ARG A 187 18.64 -3.74 -4.27
CA ARG A 187 19.72 -3.00 -4.92
C ARG A 187 19.58 -3.01 -6.43
N TYR A 188 19.30 -4.18 -7.02
CA TYR A 188 19.08 -4.32 -8.45
C TYR A 188 17.95 -3.42 -8.94
N ILE A 189 16.82 -3.40 -8.23
CA ILE A 189 15.64 -2.60 -8.58
C ILE A 189 15.96 -1.10 -8.48
N LEU A 190 16.54 -0.67 -7.36
CA LEU A 190 16.87 0.75 -7.14
C LEU A 190 17.84 1.30 -8.19
N GLU A 191 18.79 0.52 -8.66
CA GLU A 191 19.72 0.93 -9.72
C GLU A 191 19.05 1.10 -11.09
N ARG A 192 17.90 0.44 -11.31
CA ARG A 192 17.16 0.49 -12.58
C ARG A 192 16.14 1.62 -12.66
N LEU A 193 15.83 2.27 -11.56
CA LEU A 193 14.95 3.44 -11.56
C LEU A 193 15.45 4.54 -12.52
N ARG A 194 16.77 4.58 -12.78
CA ARG A 194 17.39 5.50 -13.74
C ARG A 194 17.03 5.27 -15.20
N GLN A 195 16.39 4.15 -15.53
CA GLN A 195 15.99 3.82 -16.90
C GLN A 195 14.55 4.24 -17.20
N LEU A 196 13.79 4.59 -16.17
CA LEU A 196 12.38 4.96 -16.30
C LEU A 196 12.22 6.43 -16.73
N PRO A 197 11.22 6.75 -17.57
CA PRO A 197 10.90 8.14 -17.88
C PRO A 197 10.46 8.86 -16.60
N LEU A 198 10.64 10.19 -16.58
CA LEU A 198 10.20 11.01 -15.43
C LEU A 198 9.01 11.88 -15.82
N ASP A 199 8.04 11.93 -14.94
CA ASP A 199 7.03 12.97 -14.85
C ASP A 199 7.62 14.27 -14.28
N PRO A 200 6.92 15.41 -14.39
CA PRO A 200 7.41 16.69 -13.86
C PRO A 200 7.77 16.64 -12.37
N PHE A 201 9.02 16.89 -12.06
CA PHE A 201 9.58 16.85 -10.71
C PHE A 201 8.90 17.83 -9.75
N ARG A 202 8.51 17.36 -8.57
CA ARG A 202 7.86 18.09 -7.46
C ARG A 202 6.44 18.62 -7.70
N ILE A 203 5.90 18.46 -8.90
CA ILE A 203 4.55 18.91 -9.23
C ILE A 203 3.61 17.76 -9.64
N SER A 204 4.17 16.59 -9.97
CA SER A 204 3.42 15.37 -10.22
C SER A 204 3.42 14.49 -8.97
N TYR A 205 2.29 13.87 -8.66
CA TYR A 205 2.18 12.80 -7.69
C TYR A 205 2.08 11.47 -8.44
N ALA A 206 3.02 10.56 -8.14
CA ALA A 206 2.99 9.19 -8.63
C ALA A 206 3.49 8.24 -7.53
N TYR A 207 2.64 7.34 -7.08
CA TYR A 207 2.91 6.47 -5.94
C TYR A 207 4.00 5.44 -6.27
N THR A 208 5.08 5.38 -5.47
CA THR A 208 6.20 4.47 -5.73
C THR A 208 6.70 3.79 -4.45
N ASN A 209 6.71 2.45 -4.44
CA ASN A 209 7.30 1.66 -3.36
C ASN A 209 8.82 1.80 -3.37
N PHE A 210 9.45 1.60 -4.52
CA PHE A 210 10.91 1.66 -4.63
C PHE A 210 11.49 3.08 -4.59
N GLY A 211 10.71 4.10 -4.97
CA GLY A 211 11.11 5.48 -4.72
C GLY A 211 11.26 5.75 -3.22
N LEU A 212 10.24 5.43 -2.42
CA LEU A 212 10.28 5.56 -0.96
C LEU A 212 11.38 4.68 -0.35
N THR A 213 11.55 3.45 -0.84
CA THR A 213 12.62 2.54 -0.40
C THR A 213 14.00 3.13 -0.63
N ALA A 214 14.26 3.82 -1.76
CA ALA A 214 15.53 4.51 -2.00
C ALA A 214 15.80 5.61 -0.95
N ALA A 215 14.78 6.37 -0.55
CA ALA A 215 14.92 7.35 0.52
C ALA A 215 15.25 6.69 1.88
N ALA A 216 14.57 5.60 2.21
CA ALA A 216 14.83 4.84 3.43
C ALA A 216 16.25 4.24 3.45
N GLU A 217 16.75 3.74 2.33
CA GLU A 217 18.13 3.30 2.18
C GLU A 217 19.14 4.45 2.41
N ALA A 218 18.83 5.67 1.95
CA ALA A 218 19.67 6.84 2.23
C ALA A 218 19.70 7.17 3.73
N VAL A 219 18.57 7.01 4.43
CA VAL A 219 18.47 7.21 5.89
C VAL A 219 19.24 6.10 6.62
N ALA A 220 19.10 4.85 6.21
CA ALA A 220 19.84 3.70 6.74
C ALA A 220 21.35 3.89 6.57
N ALA A 221 21.79 4.34 5.39
CA ALA A 221 23.21 4.66 5.12
C ALA A 221 23.71 5.80 6.01
N ALA A 222 22.91 6.85 6.27
CA ALA A 222 23.26 7.94 7.18
C ALA A 222 23.39 7.46 8.62
N ALA A 223 22.57 6.48 9.03
CA ALA A 223 22.62 5.87 10.36
C ALA A 223 23.72 4.78 10.48
N GLY A 224 24.31 4.33 9.37
CA GLY A 224 25.32 3.26 9.33
C GLY A 224 24.77 1.89 9.72
N LYS A 225 23.47 1.61 9.43
CA LYS A 225 22.76 0.38 9.80
C LYS A 225 21.81 -0.04 8.69
N PRO A 226 21.51 -1.35 8.54
CA PRO A 226 20.38 -1.80 7.73
C PRO A 226 19.08 -1.15 8.20
N TRP A 227 18.15 -0.94 7.27
CA TRP A 227 16.84 -0.31 7.55
C TRP A 227 16.06 -1.05 8.63
N GLU A 228 16.06 -2.35 8.57
CA GLU A 228 15.33 -3.23 9.48
C GLU A 228 15.85 -3.09 10.91
N ASP A 229 17.20 -3.11 11.09
CA ASP A 229 17.86 -2.91 12.40
C ASP A 229 17.61 -1.49 12.95
N LEU A 230 17.64 -0.50 12.06
CA LEU A 230 17.37 0.89 12.42
C LEU A 230 15.94 1.03 12.95
N SER A 231 14.96 0.50 12.21
CA SER A 231 13.53 0.58 12.57
C SER A 231 13.26 -0.09 13.92
N GLU A 232 13.82 -1.26 14.15
CA GLU A 232 13.73 -1.99 15.40
C GLU A 232 14.31 -1.20 16.56
N GLN A 233 15.52 -0.65 16.39
CA GLN A 233 16.23 0.05 17.45
C GLN A 233 15.58 1.37 17.84
N VAL A 234 15.12 2.17 16.85
CA VAL A 234 14.70 3.55 17.12
C VAL A 234 13.20 3.72 17.31
N LEU A 235 12.41 2.72 16.90
CA LEU A 235 10.95 2.78 16.97
C LEU A 235 10.34 1.57 17.68
N TYR A 236 10.56 0.34 17.20
CA TYR A 236 9.83 -0.82 17.74
C TYR A 236 10.21 -1.11 19.19
N HIS A 237 11.48 -1.19 19.53
CA HIS A 237 11.93 -1.42 20.90
C HIS A 237 11.50 -0.29 21.88
N PRO A 238 11.72 1.02 21.58
CA PRO A 238 11.29 2.10 22.47
C PRO A 238 9.78 2.17 22.69
N LEU A 239 8.98 1.76 21.71
CA LEU A 239 7.53 1.67 21.85
C LEU A 239 7.06 0.36 22.49
N GLY A 240 7.94 -0.63 22.70
CA GLY A 240 7.55 -1.96 23.20
C GLY A 240 6.76 -2.79 22.20
N MET A 241 6.95 -2.56 20.89
CA MET A 241 6.28 -3.28 19.81
C MET A 241 7.01 -4.61 19.54
N THR A 242 6.81 -5.58 20.42
CA THR A 242 7.59 -6.83 20.46
C THR A 242 7.18 -7.86 19.40
N SER A 243 6.02 -7.68 18.80
CA SER A 243 5.49 -8.52 17.72
C SER A 243 5.73 -7.91 16.33
N THR A 244 6.39 -6.74 16.26
CA THR A 244 6.60 -5.99 15.02
C THR A 244 7.99 -6.26 14.44
N SER A 245 8.07 -6.45 13.12
CA SER A 245 9.33 -6.57 12.40
C SER A 245 9.19 -6.03 10.97
N SER A 246 10.34 -5.60 10.40
CA SER A 246 10.47 -5.23 8.98
C SER A 246 11.17 -6.32 8.17
N ARG A 247 11.22 -7.57 8.66
CA ARG A 247 11.80 -8.73 7.98
C ARG A 247 10.74 -9.80 7.76
N PHE A 248 10.64 -10.30 6.55
CA PHE A 248 9.71 -11.38 6.22
C PHE A 248 10.03 -12.68 6.98
N ALA A 249 11.31 -12.99 7.17
CA ALA A 249 11.72 -14.15 7.93
C ALA A 249 11.19 -14.16 9.38
N ASP A 250 11.10 -12.98 10.03
CA ASP A 250 10.54 -12.87 11.38
C ASP A 250 9.02 -13.11 11.36
N PHE A 251 8.30 -12.58 10.36
CA PHE A 251 6.88 -12.89 10.15
C PHE A 251 6.67 -14.40 9.96
N GLU A 252 7.46 -15.03 9.09
CA GLU A 252 7.35 -16.48 8.84
C GLU A 252 7.63 -17.32 10.09
N ALA A 253 8.53 -16.88 10.95
CA ALA A 253 8.87 -17.57 12.19
C ALA A 253 7.81 -17.43 13.32
N ARG A 254 6.87 -16.45 13.19
CA ARG A 254 5.84 -16.24 14.22
C ARG A 254 4.86 -17.40 14.28
N PRO A 255 4.63 -18.00 15.46
CA PRO A 255 3.60 -19.03 15.64
C PRO A 255 2.19 -18.43 15.55
N ASP A 256 2.01 -17.19 16.00
CA ASP A 256 0.75 -16.46 15.98
C ASP A 256 0.77 -15.41 14.86
N LYS A 257 0.51 -15.87 13.64
CA LYS A 257 0.39 -15.03 12.45
C LYS A 257 -0.83 -15.40 11.64
N ALA A 258 -1.40 -14.44 10.95
CA ALA A 258 -2.46 -14.62 9.97
C ALA A 258 -1.86 -14.85 8.59
N LEU A 259 -2.23 -15.96 7.93
CA LEU A 259 -1.79 -16.23 6.55
C LEU A 259 -2.57 -15.36 5.57
N GLY A 260 -1.91 -14.87 4.53
CA GLY A 260 -2.56 -14.16 3.43
C GLY A 260 -3.45 -15.09 2.60
N HIS A 261 -4.67 -14.65 2.27
CA HIS A 261 -5.62 -15.42 1.48
C HIS A 261 -6.02 -14.64 0.23
N ILE A 262 -5.90 -15.29 -0.92
CA ILE A 262 -6.47 -14.79 -2.17
C ILE A 262 -7.85 -15.37 -2.41
N ARG A 263 -8.67 -14.69 -3.21
CA ARG A 263 -10.01 -15.14 -3.57
C ARG A 263 -10.01 -15.81 -4.94
N ILE A 264 -10.24 -17.12 -4.98
CA ILE A 264 -10.37 -17.90 -6.22
C ILE A 264 -11.73 -18.59 -6.23
N ASP A 265 -12.48 -18.43 -7.32
CA ASP A 265 -13.82 -18.99 -7.49
C ASP A 265 -14.74 -18.70 -6.30
N GLY A 266 -14.62 -17.48 -5.76
CA GLY A 266 -15.42 -16.99 -4.64
C GLY A 266 -15.01 -17.53 -3.27
N LYS A 267 -13.89 -18.26 -3.15
CA LYS A 267 -13.37 -18.82 -1.88
C LYS A 267 -11.99 -18.25 -1.57
N TYR A 268 -11.75 -17.93 -0.31
CA TYR A 268 -10.44 -17.54 0.18
C TYR A 268 -9.53 -18.73 0.40
N GLN A 269 -8.27 -18.64 -0.06
CA GLN A 269 -7.28 -19.71 0.01
C GLN A 269 -5.88 -19.14 0.25
N PRO A 270 -5.07 -19.68 1.18
CA PRO A 270 -3.70 -19.21 1.44
C PRO A 270 -2.72 -19.94 0.50
N LEU A 271 -2.72 -19.58 -0.77
CA LEU A 271 -1.95 -20.27 -1.83
C LEU A 271 -0.56 -19.68 -2.04
N TYR A 272 -0.35 -18.41 -1.71
CA TYR A 272 0.86 -17.69 -2.01
C TYR A 272 1.48 -17.10 -0.74
N LYS A 273 2.77 -16.81 -0.82
CA LYS A 273 3.51 -16.07 0.19
C LYS A 273 3.97 -14.76 -0.42
N ARG A 274 3.70 -13.67 0.26
CA ARG A 274 4.21 -12.35 -0.10
C ARG A 274 5.46 -12.07 0.71
N ASP A 275 6.62 -12.09 0.05
CA ASP A 275 7.91 -11.67 0.63
C ASP A 275 8.22 -10.24 0.18
N PRO A 276 8.02 -9.21 1.03
CA PRO A 276 8.22 -7.81 0.70
C PRO A 276 9.60 -7.28 1.10
N ASP A 277 10.59 -8.14 1.39
CA ASP A 277 11.92 -7.69 1.85
C ASP A 277 12.61 -6.74 0.86
N PRO A 278 12.47 -6.86 -0.49
CA PRO A 278 13.03 -5.87 -1.41
C PRO A 278 12.49 -4.45 -1.20
N GLU A 279 11.21 -4.32 -0.84
CA GLU A 279 10.55 -3.05 -0.53
C GLU A 279 10.23 -2.87 0.96
N ALA A 280 10.94 -3.54 1.88
CA ALA A 280 10.60 -3.54 3.31
C ALA A 280 10.27 -2.17 3.91
N PRO A 281 10.94 -1.05 3.54
CA PRO A 281 10.57 0.29 4.03
C PRO A 281 9.18 0.74 3.61
N ALA A 282 8.69 0.26 2.46
CA ALA A 282 7.42 0.66 1.86
C ALA A 282 6.27 -0.32 2.15
N GLY A 283 6.58 -1.62 2.30
CA GLY A 283 5.57 -2.68 2.40
C GLY A 283 5.86 -3.77 3.43
N GLY A 284 7.09 -3.86 3.97
CA GLY A 284 7.57 -5.06 4.67
C GLY A 284 7.29 -5.15 6.17
N VAL A 285 6.62 -4.18 6.78
CA VAL A 285 6.30 -4.28 8.22
C VAL A 285 5.22 -5.33 8.44
N SER A 286 5.44 -6.21 9.41
CA SER A 286 4.43 -7.07 10.01
C SER A 286 4.24 -6.70 11.48
N SER A 287 3.00 -6.70 11.96
CA SER A 287 2.67 -6.26 13.32
C SER A 287 1.31 -6.81 13.77
N SER A 288 1.03 -6.70 15.06
CA SER A 288 -0.28 -6.91 15.68
C SER A 288 -1.00 -5.58 15.92
N VAL A 289 -2.33 -5.62 16.11
CA VAL A 289 -3.04 -4.39 16.49
C VAL A 289 -2.65 -3.91 17.89
N ASP A 290 -2.27 -4.82 18.80
CA ASP A 290 -1.75 -4.44 20.12
C ASP A 290 -0.51 -3.54 19.98
N ASP A 291 0.49 -3.97 19.20
CA ASP A 291 1.70 -3.19 18.97
C ASP A 291 1.41 -1.86 18.26
N LEU A 292 0.52 -1.88 17.25
CA LEU A 292 0.15 -0.68 16.50
C LEU A 292 -0.52 0.38 17.37
N THR A 293 -1.21 0.00 18.45
CA THR A 293 -1.78 0.98 19.38
C THR A 293 -0.72 1.83 20.05
N HIS A 294 0.49 1.30 20.31
CA HIS A 294 1.62 2.04 20.85
C HIS A 294 2.11 3.11 19.87
N TRP A 295 2.26 2.72 18.60
CA TRP A 295 2.64 3.65 17.53
C TRP A 295 1.58 4.74 17.30
N LEU A 296 0.29 4.38 17.25
CA LEU A 296 -0.81 5.33 17.12
C LEU A 296 -0.87 6.31 18.28
N ALA A 297 -0.67 5.83 19.52
CA ALA A 297 -0.60 6.68 20.72
C ALA A 297 0.58 7.66 20.64
N MET A 298 1.74 7.21 20.16
CA MET A 298 2.92 8.05 19.94
C MET A 298 2.65 9.15 18.92
N VAL A 299 2.00 8.82 17.79
CA VAL A 299 1.66 9.81 16.75
C VAL A 299 0.65 10.84 17.29
N LEU A 300 -0.42 10.41 17.97
CA LEU A 300 -1.40 11.28 18.61
C LEU A 300 -0.76 12.24 19.64
N ALA A 301 0.27 11.76 20.34
CA ALA A 301 1.00 12.55 21.34
C ALA A 301 2.20 13.32 20.75
N ASN A 302 2.18 13.62 19.41
CA ASN A 302 3.23 14.37 18.73
C ASN A 302 4.64 13.80 18.96
N GLY A 303 4.78 12.48 18.87
CA GLY A 303 6.05 11.79 18.98
C GLY A 303 6.45 11.35 20.38
N SER A 304 5.59 11.56 21.39
CA SER A 304 5.84 11.11 22.77
C SER A 304 5.11 9.80 23.08
N TYR A 305 5.73 8.93 23.86
CA TYR A 305 5.11 7.70 24.37
C TYR A 305 5.59 7.40 25.80
N ASN A 306 4.64 7.09 26.70
CA ASN A 306 4.94 6.81 28.11
C ASN A 306 5.86 7.85 28.79
N GLY A 307 5.65 9.15 28.47
CA GLY A 307 6.44 10.26 29.03
C GLY A 307 7.84 10.44 28.41
N GLN A 308 8.19 9.64 27.40
CA GLN A 308 9.44 9.78 26.65
C GLN A 308 9.18 10.38 25.27
N GLN A 309 10.03 11.30 24.82
CA GLN A 309 10.00 11.83 23.47
C GLN A 309 10.74 10.84 22.56
N ILE A 310 10.02 10.05 21.77
CA ILE A 310 10.56 9.08 20.82
C ILE A 310 10.96 9.78 19.52
N VAL A 311 10.09 10.64 18.98
CA VAL A 311 10.33 11.42 17.76
C VAL A 311 10.13 12.91 18.07
N ALA A 312 11.08 13.76 17.73
CA ALA A 312 10.96 15.21 17.94
C ALA A 312 9.75 15.78 17.18
N PRO A 313 8.90 16.61 17.81
CA PRO A 313 7.67 17.10 17.19
C PRO A 313 7.91 17.89 15.89
N ASP A 314 8.95 18.71 15.84
CA ASP A 314 9.34 19.51 14.69
C ASP A 314 9.87 18.65 13.51
N ALA A 315 10.44 17.49 13.82
CA ALA A 315 10.88 16.51 12.81
C ALA A 315 9.72 15.64 12.29
N LEU A 316 8.71 15.39 13.14
CA LEU A 316 7.52 14.60 12.78
C LEU A 316 6.50 15.42 11.99
N LEU A 317 6.27 16.68 12.36
CA LEU A 317 5.23 17.54 11.78
C LEU A 317 5.22 17.58 10.25
N PRO A 318 6.37 17.67 9.54
CA PRO A 318 6.38 17.64 8.07
C PRO A 318 5.76 16.37 7.47
N ALA A 319 5.86 15.22 8.16
CA ALA A 319 5.24 13.97 7.70
C ALA A 319 3.71 13.99 7.83
N LEU A 320 3.19 14.72 8.81
CA LEU A 320 1.76 14.81 9.14
C LEU A 320 1.05 15.99 8.45
N THR A 321 1.74 16.73 7.59
CA THR A 321 1.21 17.92 6.89
C THR A 321 1.31 17.78 5.38
N PRO A 322 0.42 18.45 4.60
CA PRO A 322 0.44 18.37 3.14
C PRO A 322 1.79 18.74 2.53
N GLN A 323 2.33 17.87 1.69
CA GLN A 323 3.56 18.07 0.92
C GLN A 323 3.29 18.12 -0.58
N ILE A 324 2.20 17.47 -1.03
CA ILE A 324 1.75 17.46 -2.41
C ILE A 324 0.24 17.20 -2.46
N VAL A 325 -0.41 17.66 -3.51
CA VAL A 325 -1.78 17.26 -3.85
C VAL A 325 -1.73 15.86 -4.46
N SER A 326 -2.28 14.87 -3.77
CA SER A 326 -2.33 13.48 -4.25
C SER A 326 -3.62 13.14 -4.99
N SER A 327 -4.70 13.85 -4.67
CA SER A 327 -5.99 13.74 -5.35
C SER A 327 -6.53 15.14 -5.64
N PRO A 328 -6.28 15.68 -6.84
CA PRO A 328 -6.75 17.00 -7.21
C PRO A 328 -8.27 17.04 -7.32
N ALA A 329 -8.88 18.16 -6.89
CA ALA A 329 -10.29 18.40 -7.07
C ALA A 329 -10.64 18.43 -8.57
N SER A 330 -11.71 17.73 -8.96
CA SER A 330 -12.23 17.74 -10.34
C SER A 330 -13.18 18.92 -10.61
N GLU A 331 -13.64 19.62 -9.55
CA GLU A 331 -14.48 20.80 -9.63
C GLU A 331 -14.22 21.75 -8.44
N PRO A 332 -14.55 23.06 -8.55
CA PRO A 332 -14.23 24.04 -7.51
C PRO A 332 -14.85 23.78 -6.13
N ALA A 333 -15.97 23.07 -6.07
CA ALA A 333 -16.65 22.74 -4.81
C ALA A 333 -16.03 21.54 -4.08
N MET A 334 -15.18 20.76 -4.76
CA MET A 334 -14.58 19.55 -4.24
C MET A 334 -13.30 19.85 -3.46
N ARG A 335 -13.12 19.17 -2.34
CA ARG A 335 -11.86 19.22 -1.57
C ARG A 335 -10.82 18.32 -2.22
N SER A 336 -9.59 18.81 -2.34
CA SER A 336 -8.44 17.97 -2.73
C SER A 336 -7.99 17.08 -1.60
N GLY A 337 -7.43 15.91 -1.94
CA GLY A 337 -6.64 15.09 -1.05
C GLY A 337 -5.16 15.45 -1.13
N PHE A 338 -4.43 15.22 -0.05
CA PHE A 338 -3.01 15.54 0.07
C PHE A 338 -2.23 14.34 0.59
N TYR A 339 -0.93 14.35 0.31
CA TYR A 339 0.01 13.41 0.90
C TYR A 339 1.11 14.16 1.63
N GLY A 340 1.44 13.71 2.84
CA GLY A 340 2.57 14.16 3.64
C GLY A 340 3.84 13.39 3.29
N PHE A 341 4.67 13.06 4.29
CA PHE A 341 5.73 12.09 4.11
C PHE A 341 5.26 10.74 4.67
N GLY A 342 4.76 9.87 3.78
CA GLY A 342 4.25 8.55 4.12
C GLY A 342 2.82 8.52 4.70
N PHE A 343 2.12 9.64 4.81
CA PHE A 343 0.75 9.73 5.33
C PHE A 343 -0.19 10.36 4.30
N ASN A 344 -1.38 9.80 4.15
CA ASN A 344 -2.49 10.57 3.57
C ASN A 344 -2.90 11.66 4.56
N VAL A 345 -3.09 12.88 4.07
CA VAL A 345 -3.53 14.04 4.84
C VAL A 345 -4.81 14.58 4.23
N GLY A 346 -5.91 14.49 4.96
CA GLY A 346 -7.22 14.90 4.49
C GLY A 346 -7.90 15.89 5.44
N THR A 347 -9.02 16.42 4.98
CA THR A 347 -9.95 17.22 5.80
C THR A 347 -11.32 16.56 5.74
N THR A 348 -11.85 16.17 6.89
CA THR A 348 -13.17 15.53 7.01
C THR A 348 -14.31 16.53 6.72
N SER A 349 -15.53 16.02 6.56
CA SER A 349 -16.71 16.87 6.42
C SER A 349 -17.01 17.73 7.66
N ALA A 350 -16.49 17.33 8.84
CA ALA A 350 -16.51 18.13 10.07
C ALA A 350 -15.37 19.16 10.16
N ALA A 351 -14.61 19.41 9.07
CA ALA A 351 -13.44 20.28 8.99
C ALA A 351 -12.33 19.90 10.00
N ARG A 352 -12.14 18.60 10.25
CA ARG A 352 -11.02 18.07 11.06
C ARG A 352 -9.93 17.53 10.17
N THR A 353 -8.68 17.73 10.54
CA THR A 353 -7.57 17.01 9.92
C THR A 353 -7.71 15.51 10.19
N GLN A 354 -7.55 14.72 9.16
CA GLN A 354 -7.50 13.27 9.22
C GLN A 354 -6.19 12.79 8.62
N LEU A 355 -5.49 11.93 9.34
CA LEU A 355 -4.31 11.21 8.85
C LEU A 355 -4.71 9.75 8.65
N SER A 356 -4.27 9.14 7.56
CA SER A 356 -4.58 7.74 7.27
C SER A 356 -3.54 7.12 6.34
N HIS A 357 -3.58 5.82 6.22
CA HIS A 357 -2.99 5.08 5.11
C HIS A 357 -3.67 3.72 4.98
N SER A 358 -3.88 3.28 3.75
CA SER A 358 -4.27 1.90 3.44
C SER A 358 -3.05 1.06 3.12
N GLY A 359 -3.12 -0.22 3.41
CA GLY A 359 -2.17 -1.22 2.97
C GLY A 359 -2.88 -2.32 2.20
N ALA A 360 -2.32 -2.71 1.08
CA ALA A 360 -2.87 -3.71 0.20
C ALA A 360 -1.76 -4.62 -0.31
N PHE A 361 -1.88 -5.92 -0.04
CA PHE A 361 -1.20 -6.97 -0.79
C PHE A 361 -2.24 -7.82 -1.49
N GLU A 362 -2.14 -7.89 -2.81
CA GLU A 362 -3.03 -8.73 -3.64
C GLU A 362 -2.99 -10.19 -3.17
N LEU A 363 -1.83 -10.64 -2.73
CA LEU A 363 -1.63 -12.00 -2.21
C LEU A 363 -2.17 -12.21 -0.79
N GLY A 364 -2.90 -11.25 -0.22
CA GLY A 364 -3.74 -11.49 0.93
C GLY A 364 -3.52 -10.63 2.16
N ALA A 365 -3.37 -9.31 2.02
CA ALA A 365 -3.45 -8.40 3.16
C ALA A 365 -4.22 -7.13 2.78
N GLY A 366 -5.19 -6.76 3.60
CA GLY A 366 -5.86 -5.47 3.56
C GLY A 366 -5.77 -4.81 4.93
N THR A 367 -5.25 -3.58 4.99
CA THR A 367 -5.00 -2.88 6.26
C THR A 367 -5.33 -1.40 6.13
N ASN A 368 -5.81 -0.79 7.20
CA ASN A 368 -6.06 0.64 7.23
C ASN A 368 -5.95 1.19 8.64
N PHE A 369 -5.52 2.44 8.78
CA PHE A 369 -5.70 3.22 10.01
C PHE A 369 -6.23 4.62 9.70
N VAL A 370 -6.91 5.18 10.68
CA VAL A 370 -7.37 6.57 10.68
C VAL A 370 -7.02 7.22 12.01
N ILE A 371 -6.44 8.43 11.96
CA ILE A 371 -6.15 9.29 13.12
C ILE A 371 -6.89 10.59 12.93
N ILE A 372 -7.64 11.04 13.95
CA ILE A 372 -8.28 12.35 14.01
C ILE A 372 -7.70 13.11 15.22
N PRO A 373 -6.61 13.87 15.03
CA PRO A 373 -5.87 14.47 16.15
C PRO A 373 -6.73 15.37 17.04
N SER A 374 -7.63 16.16 16.45
CA SER A 374 -8.52 17.06 17.20
C SER A 374 -9.64 16.35 17.98
N ALA A 375 -9.84 15.04 17.75
CA ALA A 375 -10.72 14.19 18.54
C ALA A 375 -9.93 13.27 19.48
N ASP A 376 -8.60 13.38 19.48
CA ASP A 376 -7.67 12.50 20.23
C ASP A 376 -7.99 11.02 20.07
N VAL A 377 -8.26 10.58 18.84
CA VAL A 377 -8.66 9.21 18.54
C VAL A 377 -7.94 8.66 17.33
N ALA A 378 -7.60 7.38 17.40
CA ALA A 378 -7.10 6.61 16.27
C ALA A 378 -7.71 5.20 16.26
N ILE A 379 -7.92 4.67 15.07
CA ILE A 379 -8.37 3.29 14.83
C ILE A 379 -7.48 2.62 13.81
N VAL A 380 -7.25 1.32 13.98
CA VAL A 380 -6.56 0.47 13.01
C VAL A 380 -7.37 -0.81 12.78
N ALA A 381 -7.44 -1.26 11.53
CA ALA A 381 -8.04 -2.53 11.13
C ALA A 381 -7.10 -3.28 10.19
N LEU A 382 -6.87 -4.56 10.48
CA LEU A 382 -6.00 -5.47 9.74
C LEU A 382 -6.81 -6.67 9.28
N THR A 383 -6.67 -7.09 8.02
CA THR A 383 -7.30 -8.31 7.48
C THR A 383 -6.27 -9.17 6.76
N ASN A 384 -6.53 -10.47 6.68
CA ASN A 384 -5.67 -11.45 6.02
C ASN A 384 -6.26 -11.95 4.69
N ALA A 385 -6.83 -11.05 3.93
CA ALA A 385 -7.49 -11.34 2.65
C ALA A 385 -7.04 -10.36 1.57
N THR A 386 -7.12 -10.76 0.30
CA THR A 386 -7.05 -9.86 -0.86
C THR A 386 -7.83 -8.57 -0.56
N PRO A 387 -7.26 -7.39 -0.88
CA PRO A 387 -7.86 -6.10 -0.55
C PRO A 387 -9.28 -5.96 -1.12
N SER A 388 -10.22 -5.58 -0.27
CA SER A 388 -11.64 -5.48 -0.64
C SER A 388 -12.33 -4.23 -0.08
N GLY A 389 -11.54 -3.29 0.48
CA GLY A 389 -12.06 -2.06 1.09
C GLY A 389 -12.72 -2.27 2.47
N ILE A 390 -12.60 -3.46 3.07
CA ILE A 390 -13.22 -3.76 4.39
C ILE A 390 -12.54 -2.99 5.53
N PRO A 391 -11.19 -2.96 5.67
CA PRO A 391 -10.56 -2.14 6.70
C PRO A 391 -10.90 -0.65 6.57
N GLU A 392 -10.92 -0.13 5.35
CA GLU A 392 -11.26 1.26 5.04
C GLU A 392 -12.72 1.57 5.42
N THR A 393 -13.63 0.69 5.06
CA THR A 393 -15.05 0.81 5.42
C THR A 393 -15.23 0.87 6.93
N LEU A 394 -14.62 -0.05 7.68
CA LEU A 394 -14.74 -0.11 9.13
C LEU A 394 -14.20 1.17 9.78
N THR A 395 -13.01 1.61 9.37
CA THR A 395 -12.39 2.80 9.96
C THR A 395 -13.13 4.09 9.59
N ALA A 396 -13.74 4.17 8.39
CA ALA A 396 -14.55 5.31 7.96
C ALA A 396 -15.91 5.36 8.68
N GLU A 397 -16.61 4.21 8.81
CA GLU A 397 -17.85 4.13 9.61
C GLU A 397 -17.59 4.53 11.07
N PHE A 398 -16.48 4.07 11.65
CA PHE A 398 -16.07 4.48 13.00
C PHE A 398 -15.77 5.98 13.09
N ALA A 399 -15.03 6.54 12.12
CA ALA A 399 -14.72 7.97 12.08
C ALA A 399 -15.98 8.84 11.98
N ASP A 400 -16.99 8.41 11.21
CA ASP A 400 -18.29 9.07 11.15
C ASP A 400 -19.03 8.99 12.49
N LEU A 401 -19.05 7.82 13.12
CA LEU A 401 -19.67 7.65 14.45
C LEU A 401 -19.05 8.56 15.51
N VAL A 402 -17.72 8.71 15.51
CA VAL A 402 -17.03 9.63 16.40
C VAL A 402 -17.42 11.09 16.11
N GLN A 403 -17.48 11.48 14.84
CA GLN A 403 -17.66 12.88 14.47
C GLN A 403 -19.12 13.32 14.49
N PHE A 404 -20.07 12.42 14.19
CA PHE A 404 -21.48 12.73 13.98
C PHE A 404 -22.45 11.91 14.84
N GLY A 405 -22.00 10.81 15.47
CA GLY A 405 -22.85 9.87 16.20
C GLY A 405 -23.62 8.91 15.28
N GLU A 406 -23.50 9.07 13.98
CA GLU A 406 -24.13 8.25 12.92
C GLU A 406 -23.20 8.09 11.74
N VAL A 407 -23.37 7.02 10.95
CA VAL A 407 -22.69 6.83 9.66
C VAL A 407 -23.40 7.72 8.63
N ARG A 408 -22.64 8.56 7.93
CA ARG A 408 -23.17 9.58 7.02
C ARG A 408 -23.13 9.18 5.55
N GLU A 409 -22.17 8.35 5.17
CA GLU A 409 -21.95 7.95 3.79
C GLU A 409 -22.11 6.44 3.65
N ASP A 410 -22.47 5.96 2.47
CA ASP A 410 -22.45 4.53 2.15
C ASP A 410 -21.01 4.06 1.88
N TRP A 411 -20.21 4.00 2.96
CA TRP A 411 -18.79 3.61 2.89
C TRP A 411 -18.60 2.21 2.30
N ARG A 412 -19.55 1.30 2.52
CA ARG A 412 -19.51 -0.06 1.99
C ARG A 412 -19.54 -0.06 0.47
N LYS A 413 -20.42 0.74 -0.12
CA LYS A 413 -20.48 0.91 -1.56
C LYS A 413 -19.27 1.67 -2.10
N LEU A 414 -18.88 2.78 -1.47
CA LEU A 414 -17.79 3.63 -1.94
C LEU A 414 -16.46 2.89 -1.98
N TYR A 415 -16.11 2.17 -0.90
CA TYR A 415 -14.88 1.38 -0.87
C TYR A 415 -15.01 0.09 -1.68
N GLY A 416 -16.16 -0.56 -1.68
CA GLY A 416 -16.40 -1.71 -2.56
C GLY A 416 -16.18 -1.38 -4.04
N ASP A 417 -16.71 -0.24 -4.51
CA ASP A 417 -16.49 0.23 -5.88
C ASP A 417 -15.01 0.60 -6.13
N ALA A 418 -14.34 1.26 -5.16
CA ALA A 418 -12.96 1.70 -5.30
C ALA A 418 -11.97 0.52 -5.39
N PHE A 419 -12.24 -0.57 -4.68
CA PHE A 419 -11.39 -1.77 -4.68
C PHE A 419 -11.79 -2.80 -5.75
N ALA A 420 -12.97 -2.67 -6.39
CA ALA A 420 -13.46 -3.63 -7.39
C ALA A 420 -12.56 -3.79 -8.62
N ASP A 421 -11.68 -2.83 -8.88
CA ASP A 421 -10.77 -2.86 -10.03
C ASP A 421 -9.43 -3.55 -9.71
N MET A 422 -9.09 -3.75 -8.44
CA MET A 422 -7.82 -4.36 -8.05
C MET A 422 -7.74 -5.85 -8.42
N ASP A 423 -8.85 -6.58 -8.28
CA ASP A 423 -8.93 -8.02 -8.63
C ASP A 423 -9.06 -8.27 -10.14
N LYS A 424 -9.06 -7.23 -11.00
CA LYS A 424 -9.27 -7.41 -12.43
C LYS A 424 -8.02 -7.95 -13.12
N PRO A 425 -8.13 -9.09 -13.82
CA PRO A 425 -7.01 -9.62 -14.57
C PRO A 425 -6.56 -8.65 -15.68
N GLU A 426 -5.26 -8.60 -15.92
CA GLU A 426 -4.61 -7.75 -16.92
C GLU A 426 -4.31 -8.54 -18.21
N GLY A 427 -4.24 -7.81 -19.33
CA GLY A 427 -3.84 -8.29 -20.65
C GLY A 427 -4.93 -8.15 -21.71
N SER A 428 -4.50 -7.90 -22.94
CA SER A 428 -5.41 -7.64 -24.07
C SER A 428 -6.26 -8.85 -24.48
N LEU A 429 -5.85 -10.06 -24.08
CA LEU A 429 -6.52 -11.31 -24.42
C LEU A 429 -7.36 -11.91 -23.27
N VAL A 430 -7.49 -11.22 -22.16
CA VAL A 430 -8.35 -11.67 -21.06
C VAL A 430 -9.79 -11.85 -21.54
N GLY A 431 -10.37 -13.04 -21.26
CA GLY A 431 -11.72 -13.39 -21.68
C GLY A 431 -11.89 -13.71 -23.18
N GLN A 432 -10.82 -13.62 -23.97
CA GLN A 432 -10.86 -13.97 -25.39
C GLN A 432 -10.52 -15.44 -25.62
N LYS A 433 -10.87 -15.94 -26.81
CA LYS A 433 -10.52 -17.28 -27.29
C LYS A 433 -9.59 -17.17 -28.48
N PRO A 434 -8.67 -18.11 -28.67
CA PRO A 434 -7.86 -18.16 -29.89
C PRO A 434 -8.74 -18.16 -31.14
N PRO A 435 -8.23 -17.67 -32.30
CA PRO A 435 -8.90 -17.76 -33.58
C PRO A 435 -9.33 -19.19 -33.86
N ALA A 436 -10.49 -19.40 -34.53
CA ALA A 436 -10.96 -20.74 -34.89
C ALA A 436 -10.00 -21.50 -35.82
N SER A 437 -9.18 -20.79 -36.58
CA SER A 437 -8.14 -21.31 -37.47
C SER A 437 -6.88 -20.43 -37.29
N PRO A 438 -6.10 -20.63 -36.23
CA PRO A 438 -4.91 -19.84 -36.02
C PRO A 438 -3.87 -20.09 -37.10
N ALA A 439 -3.16 -19.04 -37.52
CA ALA A 439 -2.01 -19.20 -38.40
C ALA A 439 -0.95 -20.09 -37.70
N PRO A 440 -0.27 -20.98 -38.42
CA PRO A 440 0.69 -21.90 -37.82
C PRO A 440 1.91 -21.11 -37.26
N ALA A 441 2.40 -21.53 -36.11
CA ALA A 441 3.67 -21.08 -35.58
C ALA A 441 4.85 -21.58 -36.40
N LYS A 442 5.97 -20.89 -36.35
CA LYS A 442 7.25 -21.42 -36.86
C LYS A 442 7.71 -22.63 -36.02
N PRO A 443 8.66 -23.42 -36.51
CA PRO A 443 9.26 -24.49 -35.70
C PRO A 443 9.82 -23.92 -34.37
N PRO A 444 9.72 -24.66 -33.25
CA PRO A 444 10.17 -24.18 -31.93
C PRO A 444 11.60 -23.64 -31.90
N ALA A 445 12.50 -24.22 -32.70
CA ALA A 445 13.90 -23.74 -32.82
C ALA A 445 14.02 -22.28 -33.30
N ALA A 446 12.98 -21.72 -33.91
CA ALA A 446 12.97 -20.31 -34.31
C ALA A 446 12.84 -19.34 -33.11
N TYR A 447 12.29 -19.81 -32.01
CA TYR A 447 12.00 -19.02 -30.82
C TYR A 447 12.98 -19.26 -29.66
N VAL A 448 13.59 -20.45 -29.58
CA VAL A 448 14.52 -20.84 -28.51
C VAL A 448 15.74 -19.93 -28.47
N GLY A 449 16.09 -19.47 -27.28
CA GLY A 449 17.25 -18.63 -27.04
C GLY A 449 17.08 -17.71 -25.85
N THR A 450 18.14 -16.96 -25.55
CA THR A 450 18.11 -15.94 -24.48
C THR A 450 17.98 -14.57 -25.11
N TYR A 451 16.89 -13.89 -24.81
CA TYR A 451 16.59 -12.53 -25.18
C TYR A 451 16.93 -11.62 -23.98
N ARG A 452 17.45 -10.42 -24.22
CA ARG A 452 17.93 -9.51 -23.19
C ARG A 452 17.21 -8.18 -23.25
N ASN A 453 17.00 -7.60 -22.08
CA ASN A 453 16.46 -6.27 -21.87
C ASN A 453 17.23 -5.62 -20.72
N ASP A 454 17.61 -4.36 -20.85
CA ASP A 454 18.45 -3.68 -19.85
C ASP A 454 17.70 -3.43 -18.53
N TYR A 455 16.39 -3.25 -18.60
CA TYR A 455 15.55 -3.05 -17.41
C TYR A 455 15.12 -4.39 -16.80
N TRP A 456 14.52 -5.27 -17.59
CA TRP A 456 13.93 -6.54 -17.13
C TRP A 456 14.94 -7.69 -16.97
N GLY A 457 16.15 -7.53 -17.52
CA GLY A 457 17.14 -8.59 -17.53
C GLY A 457 16.95 -9.59 -18.68
N ALA A 458 17.12 -10.88 -18.41
CA ALA A 458 17.05 -11.93 -19.42
C ALA A 458 15.68 -12.63 -19.45
N ALA A 459 15.18 -12.90 -20.66
CA ALA A 459 14.07 -13.82 -20.93
C ALA A 459 14.63 -15.02 -21.70
N THR A 460 14.63 -16.21 -21.09
CA THR A 460 15.15 -17.42 -21.72
C THR A 460 14.00 -18.29 -22.19
N VAL A 461 13.89 -18.44 -23.51
CA VAL A 461 12.90 -19.33 -24.15
C VAL A 461 13.54 -20.69 -24.38
N ALA A 462 12.88 -21.73 -23.88
CA ALA A 462 13.30 -23.12 -24.02
C ALA A 462 12.18 -23.97 -24.61
N GLU A 463 12.57 -25.10 -25.25
CA GLU A 463 11.63 -26.12 -25.73
C GLU A 463 11.88 -27.41 -24.96
N LYS A 464 10.81 -28.03 -24.50
CA LYS A 464 10.83 -29.37 -23.92
C LYS A 464 9.56 -30.13 -24.33
N ASP A 465 9.74 -31.33 -24.88
CA ASP A 465 8.65 -32.23 -25.27
C ASP A 465 7.62 -31.57 -26.23
N GLY A 466 8.12 -30.71 -27.15
CA GLY A 466 7.29 -29.96 -28.10
C GLY A 466 6.60 -28.72 -27.56
N LYS A 467 6.82 -28.37 -26.29
CA LYS A 467 6.26 -27.20 -25.63
C LYS A 467 7.31 -26.13 -25.42
N LEU A 468 6.94 -24.88 -25.72
CA LEU A 468 7.77 -23.72 -25.41
C LEU A 468 7.48 -23.20 -24.01
N SER A 469 8.51 -22.67 -23.37
CA SER A 469 8.42 -21.97 -22.11
C SER A 469 9.32 -20.75 -22.09
N VAL A 470 9.02 -19.77 -21.24
CA VAL A 470 9.87 -18.60 -20.97
C VAL A 470 10.22 -18.54 -19.49
N ALA A 471 11.49 -18.40 -19.19
CA ALA A 471 11.99 -18.12 -17.84
C ALA A 471 12.38 -16.64 -17.73
N LEU A 472 11.93 -15.97 -16.67
CA LEU A 472 12.14 -14.55 -16.40
C LEU A 472 12.75 -14.35 -15.01
N GLY A 473 13.57 -13.31 -14.86
CA GLY A 473 14.15 -12.92 -13.58
C GLY A 473 15.15 -13.95 -13.01
N PRO A 474 15.62 -13.71 -11.78
CA PRO A 474 16.56 -14.59 -11.09
C PRO A 474 15.89 -15.78 -10.37
N ARG A 475 14.55 -15.76 -10.16
CA ARG A 475 13.80 -16.91 -9.65
C ARG A 475 13.71 -17.97 -10.72
N PRO A 476 13.57 -19.25 -10.36
CA PRO A 476 13.39 -20.33 -11.33
C PRO A 476 11.94 -20.40 -11.88
N ASP A 477 11.28 -19.26 -12.03
CA ASP A 477 9.92 -19.19 -12.52
C ASP A 477 9.89 -19.40 -14.02
N ILE A 478 9.20 -20.46 -14.45
CA ILE A 478 9.11 -20.88 -15.84
C ILE A 478 7.63 -20.89 -16.23
N PHE A 479 7.28 -20.10 -17.25
CA PHE A 479 5.92 -19.99 -17.75
C PHE A 479 5.78 -20.76 -19.08
N GLU A 480 4.81 -21.68 -19.16
CA GLU A 480 4.50 -22.38 -20.41
C GLU A 480 3.90 -21.38 -21.42
N LEU A 481 4.43 -21.38 -22.65
CA LEU A 481 3.94 -20.56 -23.74
C LEU A 481 2.89 -21.35 -24.54
N THR A 482 1.64 -20.94 -24.46
CA THR A 482 0.53 -21.51 -25.22
C THR A 482 0.37 -20.76 -26.54
N HIS A 483 0.38 -21.49 -27.68
CA HIS A 483 0.21 -20.89 -29.00
C HIS A 483 -1.16 -20.20 -29.13
N TRP A 484 -1.15 -18.97 -29.67
CA TRP A 484 -2.37 -18.19 -29.89
C TRP A 484 -2.66 -18.01 -31.39
N ASP A 485 -1.74 -17.38 -32.12
CA ASP A 485 -1.88 -17.16 -33.58
C ASP A 485 -0.52 -16.76 -34.19
N GLY A 486 -0.06 -17.48 -35.24
CA GLY A 486 1.24 -17.23 -35.88
C GLY A 486 2.39 -17.24 -34.87
N ASP A 487 3.13 -16.12 -34.80
CA ASP A 487 4.26 -15.94 -33.87
C ASP A 487 3.86 -15.32 -32.52
N VAL A 488 2.56 -15.39 -32.16
CA VAL A 488 2.03 -14.93 -30.87
C VAL A 488 1.68 -16.12 -30.00
N PHE A 489 2.20 -16.09 -28.78
CA PHE A 489 1.92 -17.02 -27.71
C PHE A 489 1.34 -16.27 -26.50
N THR A 490 0.78 -17.00 -25.54
CA THR A 490 0.29 -16.47 -24.27
C THR A 490 0.86 -17.25 -23.11
N PHE A 491 1.00 -16.58 -21.96
CA PHE A 491 1.28 -17.21 -20.68
C PHE A 491 0.50 -16.51 -19.57
N SER A 492 0.25 -17.23 -18.48
CA SER A 492 -0.48 -16.74 -17.32
C SER A 492 0.37 -16.92 -16.07
N PHE A 493 0.19 -16.05 -15.11
CA PHE A 493 0.88 -16.08 -13.82
C PHE A 493 0.05 -15.33 -12.78
N VAL A 494 0.38 -15.54 -11.51
CA VAL A 494 -0.19 -14.80 -10.37
C VAL A 494 0.97 -14.30 -9.53
N THR A 495 1.04 -12.99 -9.37
CA THR A 495 2.05 -12.30 -8.54
C THR A 495 1.36 -11.21 -7.75
N GLU A 496 2.11 -10.42 -7.00
CA GLU A 496 1.57 -9.28 -6.28
C GLU A 496 0.93 -8.24 -7.20
N ASN A 497 1.49 -8.05 -8.41
CA ASN A 497 1.00 -7.07 -9.38
C ASN A 497 0.20 -7.72 -10.55
N ALA A 498 -0.07 -9.01 -10.49
CA ALA A 498 -0.80 -9.76 -11.52
C ALA A 498 -1.90 -10.62 -10.88
N PRO A 499 -3.14 -10.11 -10.77
CA PRO A 499 -4.27 -10.85 -10.22
C PRO A 499 -4.56 -12.16 -10.98
N PRO A 500 -5.22 -13.14 -10.35
CA PRO A 500 -5.63 -14.38 -11.00
C PRO A 500 -6.41 -14.15 -12.30
N GLY A 501 -6.01 -14.86 -13.37
CA GLY A 501 -6.61 -14.69 -14.69
C GLY A 501 -5.85 -13.71 -15.61
N THR A 502 -4.80 -13.07 -15.13
CA THR A 502 -3.91 -12.23 -15.94
C THR A 502 -3.23 -13.07 -17.05
N ILE A 503 -3.24 -12.54 -18.25
CA ILE A 503 -2.68 -13.17 -19.45
C ILE A 503 -1.76 -12.18 -20.16
N SER A 504 -0.49 -12.53 -20.31
CA SER A 504 0.44 -11.77 -21.15
C SER A 504 0.57 -12.41 -22.52
N THR A 505 0.60 -11.61 -23.58
CA THR A 505 1.11 -12.09 -24.87
C THR A 505 2.63 -12.11 -24.89
N ALA A 506 3.19 -13.12 -25.59
CA ALA A 506 4.59 -13.21 -25.98
C ALA A 506 4.65 -13.18 -27.49
N ARG A 507 5.04 -12.06 -28.08
CA ARG A 507 5.11 -11.85 -29.53
C ARG A 507 6.54 -11.92 -30.01
N PHE A 508 6.80 -12.83 -30.95
CA PHE A 508 8.11 -12.95 -31.57
C PHE A 508 8.14 -12.25 -32.95
N ASP A 509 9.19 -11.47 -33.18
CA ASP A 509 9.47 -10.83 -34.48
C ASP A 509 10.98 -10.89 -34.76
N GLY A 510 11.43 -11.92 -35.51
CA GLY A 510 12.84 -12.19 -35.75
C GLY A 510 13.60 -12.42 -34.44
N ASP A 511 14.55 -11.52 -34.14
CA ASP A 511 15.37 -11.58 -32.93
C ASP A 511 14.75 -10.83 -31.74
N LYS A 512 13.49 -10.39 -31.85
CA LYS A 512 12.78 -9.68 -30.80
C LYS A 512 11.70 -10.55 -30.17
N LEU A 513 11.55 -10.40 -28.87
CA LEU A 513 10.46 -10.94 -28.06
C LEU A 513 9.82 -9.79 -27.29
N THR A 514 8.55 -9.48 -27.55
CA THR A 514 7.80 -8.50 -26.76
C THR A 514 6.85 -9.23 -25.83
N LEU A 515 6.95 -8.96 -24.53
CA LEU A 515 6.09 -9.46 -23.46
C LEU A 515 5.14 -8.34 -23.04
N GLU A 516 3.85 -8.50 -23.33
CA GLU A 516 2.83 -7.44 -23.14
C GLU A 516 2.76 -6.92 -21.70
N TYR A 517 2.72 -7.82 -20.72
CA TYR A 517 2.62 -7.45 -19.29
C TYR A 517 3.80 -6.60 -18.81
N PHE A 518 4.96 -6.73 -19.44
CA PHE A 518 6.17 -5.98 -19.13
C PHE A 518 6.41 -4.79 -20.07
N ASP A 519 5.44 -4.49 -20.97
CA ASP A 519 5.60 -3.43 -21.98
C ASP A 519 5.04 -2.06 -21.52
N ASP A 520 4.92 -1.88 -20.21
CA ASP A 520 4.70 -0.54 -19.64
C ASP A 520 5.83 0.38 -20.11
N ASP A 521 5.50 1.62 -20.41
CA ASP A 521 6.46 2.60 -20.93
C ASP A 521 7.22 2.13 -22.20
N LYS A 522 6.70 1.11 -22.93
CA LYS A 522 7.31 0.50 -24.13
C LYS A 522 8.66 -0.16 -23.84
N MET A 523 8.82 -0.69 -22.64
CA MET A 523 10.06 -1.34 -22.21
C MET A 523 10.00 -2.88 -22.31
N GLY A 524 8.90 -3.50 -22.72
CA GLY A 524 8.69 -4.95 -22.74
C GLY A 524 9.32 -5.70 -23.91
N THR A 525 10.16 -5.05 -24.73
CA THR A 525 10.85 -5.69 -25.86
C THR A 525 12.25 -6.15 -25.47
N PHE A 526 12.50 -7.43 -25.63
CA PHE A 526 13.78 -8.11 -25.42
C PHE A 526 14.40 -8.47 -26.78
N THR A 527 15.74 -8.47 -26.88
CA THR A 527 16.48 -8.80 -28.11
C THR A 527 17.52 -9.89 -27.86
N ARG A 528 17.77 -10.78 -28.84
CA ARG A 528 18.84 -11.79 -28.80
C ARG A 528 19.93 -11.53 -29.82
#